data_65e6fd8a13bdac1eab76ed332816cf64
#
_entry.id   65e6fd8a13bdac1eab76ed332816cf64
#
_cell.length_a   1.000
_cell.length_b   1.000
_cell.length_c   1.000
_cell.angle_alpha   90.00
_cell.angle_beta   90.00
_cell.angle_gamma   90.00
#
_symmetry.space_group_name_H-M   'P 1'
#
loop_
_entity.id
_entity.type
_entity.pdbx_description
1 polymer ?
#
loop_
_entity_poly.entity_id
_entity_poly.type
_entity_poly.pdbx_seq_one_letter_code
_entity_poly.pdbx_strand_id
1 'polypeptide(L)'
;MQRRHWLRSMGGASLAMAGEFLPGRVIARDPVSPVSQPMSRLPGFGRAKTVLVVIASGGQSQLETWDPRPDAPSQIRGEFSPIQTSVPGTIICEHLPRLARLADRYAIIKSMSHEDLDHGSALYLSLTGQYHARLSSNPPPKETDLPFYGSV
;
A
#
# COMPACT_ATOMS: atom_id res chain seq x y z
N MET A 1 -60.88 1.17 4.46
CA MET A 1 -61.46 -0.07 3.94
C MET A 1 -60.68 -0.47 2.67
N GLN A 2 -60.06 -1.63 2.66
CA GLN A 2 -59.62 -2.45 1.54
C GLN A 2 -58.67 -1.82 0.49
N ARG A 3 -57.35 -1.90 0.78
CA ARG A 3 -56.25 -1.89 -0.21
C ARG A 3 -55.34 -3.14 -0.06
N ARG A 4 -55.90 -4.33 0.09
CA ARG A 4 -55.14 -5.57 0.32
C ARG A 4 -55.46 -6.72 -0.66
N HIS A 5 -55.91 -6.45 -1.88
CA HIS A 5 -56.28 -7.56 -2.79
C HIS A 5 -55.69 -7.51 -4.21
N TRP A 6 -54.58 -6.80 -4.44
CA TRP A 6 -54.01 -6.70 -5.81
C TRP A 6 -52.68 -7.40 -6.04
N LEU A 7 -52.24 -8.30 -5.15
CA LEU A 7 -50.98 -9.01 -5.28
C LEU A 7 -51.08 -10.54 -5.30
N ARG A 8 -52.15 -11.09 -5.88
CA ARG A 8 -52.31 -12.55 -5.98
C ARG A 8 -52.84 -13.00 -7.32
N SER A 9 -52.23 -12.57 -8.43
CA SER A 9 -52.46 -13.29 -9.71
C SER A 9 -51.51 -12.80 -10.80
N MET A 10 -50.23 -13.13 -10.66
CA MET A 10 -49.33 -13.29 -11.81
C MET A 10 -48.34 -14.39 -11.47
N GLY A 11 -48.77 -15.63 -11.71
CA GLY A 11 -47.90 -16.75 -11.87
C GLY A 11 -47.14 -16.56 -13.19
N GLY A 12 -45.93 -16.04 -13.10
CA GLY A 12 -44.99 -15.96 -14.22
C GLY A 12 -43.83 -16.91 -13.91
N ALA A 13 -43.65 -17.89 -14.76
CA ALA A 13 -42.53 -18.84 -14.71
C ALA A 13 -41.20 -18.08 -14.78
N SER A 14 -40.51 -17.95 -13.66
CA SER A 14 -39.14 -17.48 -13.63
C SER A 14 -38.23 -18.63 -14.00
N LEU A 15 -37.72 -18.60 -15.22
CA LEU A 15 -36.57 -19.41 -15.61
C LEU A 15 -35.39 -18.96 -14.77
N ALA A 16 -35.08 -19.69 -13.72
CA ALA A 16 -33.87 -19.49 -12.94
C ALA A 16 -32.66 -19.92 -13.78
N MET A 17 -32.03 -18.97 -14.46
CA MET A 17 -30.65 -19.12 -14.86
C MET A 17 -29.82 -19.11 -13.60
N ALA A 18 -29.54 -20.29 -13.06
CA ALA A 18 -28.51 -20.49 -12.04
C ALA A 18 -27.16 -20.26 -12.70
N GLY A 19 -26.77 -18.99 -12.82
CA GLY A 19 -25.37 -18.64 -12.99
C GLY A 19 -24.68 -19.03 -11.68
N GLU A 20 -23.91 -20.10 -11.71
CA GLU A 20 -23.01 -20.46 -10.63
C GLU A 20 -22.02 -19.31 -10.46
N PHE A 21 -22.32 -18.43 -9.53
CA PHE A 21 -21.37 -17.47 -9.01
C PHE A 21 -20.37 -18.29 -8.19
N LEU A 22 -19.30 -18.75 -8.85
CA LEU A 22 -18.17 -19.31 -8.15
C LEU A 22 -17.66 -18.21 -7.20
N PRO A 23 -17.74 -18.39 -5.88
CA PRO A 23 -17.17 -17.44 -4.96
C PRO A 23 -15.69 -17.38 -5.28
N GLY A 24 -15.22 -16.18 -5.66
CA GLY A 24 -13.80 -15.94 -5.90
C GLY A 24 -13.03 -16.53 -4.73
N ARG A 25 -12.21 -17.53 -5.01
CA ARG A 25 -11.35 -18.16 -4.03
C ARG A 25 -10.44 -17.08 -3.49
N VAL A 26 -10.80 -16.49 -2.36
CA VAL A 26 -9.89 -15.67 -1.58
C VAL A 26 -8.74 -16.61 -1.25
N ILE A 27 -7.63 -16.47 -1.96
CA ILE A 27 -6.39 -17.12 -1.57
C ILE A 27 -6.02 -16.44 -0.25
N ALA A 28 -6.43 -17.07 0.85
CA ALA A 28 -5.91 -16.72 2.15
C ALA A 28 -4.39 -16.81 2.00
N ARG A 29 -3.72 -15.65 2.04
CA ARG A 29 -2.27 -15.64 2.17
C ARG A 29 -1.98 -16.42 3.44
N ASP A 30 -1.21 -17.48 3.28
CA ASP A 30 -0.69 -18.20 4.44
C ASP A 30 -0.09 -17.15 5.41
N PRO A 31 -0.40 -17.24 6.70
CA PRO A 31 0.21 -16.35 7.67
C PRO A 31 1.72 -16.42 7.46
N VAL A 32 2.34 -15.28 7.18
CA VAL A 32 3.78 -15.18 7.01
C VAL A 32 4.38 -15.83 8.26
N SER A 33 4.98 -16.99 8.08
CA SER A 33 5.62 -17.70 9.18
C SER A 33 6.59 -16.74 9.85
N PRO A 34 6.55 -16.56 11.15
CA PRO A 34 7.49 -15.66 11.83
C PRO A 34 8.90 -16.06 11.43
N VAL A 35 9.71 -15.09 11.04
CA VAL A 35 11.10 -15.33 10.67
C VAL A 35 11.76 -16.09 11.81
N SER A 36 11.89 -17.41 11.63
CA SER A 36 12.33 -18.35 12.68
C SER A 36 13.82 -18.25 12.98
N GLN A 37 14.56 -17.42 12.21
CA GLN A 37 15.98 -17.19 12.43
C GLN A 37 16.22 -15.85 13.11
N PRO A 38 17.10 -15.81 14.14
CA PRO A 38 17.48 -14.54 14.74
C PRO A 38 18.08 -13.63 13.67
N MET A 39 17.71 -12.36 13.69
CA MET A 39 18.15 -11.35 12.70
C MET A 39 19.68 -11.29 12.56
N SER A 40 20.42 -11.59 13.62
CA SER A 40 21.89 -11.67 13.61
C SER A 40 22.46 -12.70 12.62
N ARG A 41 21.66 -13.65 12.16
CA ARG A 41 22.06 -14.67 11.15
C ARG A 41 21.77 -14.26 9.71
N LEU A 42 21.11 -13.13 9.49
CA LEU A 42 20.82 -12.65 8.14
C LEU A 42 22.13 -12.20 7.46
N PRO A 43 22.35 -12.55 6.19
CA PRO A 43 23.51 -12.07 5.44
C PRO A 43 23.56 -10.53 5.47
N GLY A 44 24.70 -9.97 5.88
CA GLY A 44 24.89 -8.53 5.94
C GLY A 44 24.43 -7.85 7.22
N PHE A 45 23.80 -8.56 8.16
CA PHE A 45 23.43 -7.98 9.45
C PHE A 45 24.64 -7.41 10.20
N GLY A 46 24.51 -6.18 10.69
CA GLY A 46 25.57 -5.49 11.45
C GLY A 46 26.78 -5.02 10.61
N ARG A 47 26.75 -5.17 9.28
CA ARG A 47 27.87 -4.76 8.40
C ARG A 47 27.78 -3.33 7.90
N ALA A 48 26.60 -2.71 7.95
CA ALA A 48 26.41 -1.32 7.56
C ALA A 48 27.14 -0.39 8.55
N LYS A 49 28.02 0.46 8.03
CA LYS A 49 28.73 1.47 8.82
C LYS A 49 28.00 2.80 8.86
N THR A 50 27.14 3.04 7.92
CA THR A 50 26.39 4.29 7.78
C THR A 50 24.99 3.99 7.26
N VAL A 51 24.00 4.69 7.77
CA VAL A 51 22.62 4.67 7.28
C VAL A 51 22.26 6.09 6.85
N LEU A 52 21.81 6.24 5.63
CA LEU A 52 21.25 7.48 5.10
C LEU A 52 19.75 7.32 4.96
N VAL A 53 18.99 8.15 5.65
CA VAL A 53 17.53 8.21 5.53
C VAL A 53 17.15 9.42 4.69
N VAL A 54 16.47 9.18 3.57
CA VAL A 54 15.95 10.22 2.69
C VAL A 54 14.44 10.28 2.85
N ILE A 55 13.95 11.40 3.36
CA ILE A 55 12.52 11.64 3.56
C ILE A 55 12.02 12.56 2.45
N ALA A 56 11.14 12.02 1.60
CA ALA A 56 10.44 12.82 0.60
C ALA A 56 9.17 13.41 1.23
N SER A 57 9.35 14.51 1.94
CA SER A 57 8.26 15.25 2.58
C SER A 57 7.25 15.75 1.55
N GLY A 58 5.96 15.71 1.89
CA GLY A 58 4.87 16.14 1.01
C GLY A 58 4.31 15.04 0.12
N GLY A 59 4.95 13.89 0.07
CA GLY A 59 4.45 12.70 -0.62
C GLY A 59 4.43 12.86 -2.15
N GLN A 60 5.26 12.09 -2.82
CA GLN A 60 5.17 11.93 -4.27
C GLN A 60 4.09 10.90 -4.60
N SER A 61 3.39 11.06 -5.71
CA SER A 61 2.42 10.08 -6.18
C SER A 61 3.10 8.72 -6.40
N GLN A 62 2.67 7.71 -5.67
CA GLN A 62 3.17 6.34 -5.84
C GLN A 62 2.84 5.77 -7.20
N LEU A 63 1.65 6.10 -7.74
CA LEU A 63 1.18 5.64 -9.05
C LEU A 63 2.00 6.22 -10.21
N GLU A 64 2.58 7.39 -10.00
CA GLU A 64 3.40 8.10 -10.98
C GLU A 64 4.91 7.96 -10.71
N THR A 65 5.30 7.12 -9.76
CA THR A 65 6.71 6.89 -9.44
C THR A 65 7.03 5.40 -9.28
N TRP A 66 6.76 4.83 -8.11
CA TRP A 66 7.26 3.51 -7.71
C TRP A 66 6.30 2.34 -7.98
N ASP A 67 5.00 2.63 -8.16
CA ASP A 67 3.97 1.61 -8.35
C ASP A 67 2.98 1.98 -9.46
N PRO A 68 3.43 2.20 -10.70
CA PRO A 68 2.53 2.47 -11.81
C PRO A 68 1.61 1.28 -12.03
N ARG A 69 0.34 1.56 -12.35
CA ARG A 69 -0.69 0.55 -12.58
C ARG A 69 -1.29 0.71 -13.97
N PRO A 70 -0.59 0.27 -15.01
CA PRO A 70 -1.01 0.48 -16.41
C PRO A 70 -2.38 -0.13 -16.72
N ASP A 71 -2.75 -1.20 -16.02
CA ASP A 71 -4.04 -1.90 -16.20
C ASP A 71 -5.21 -1.23 -15.45
N ALA A 72 -4.92 -0.21 -14.63
CA ALA A 72 -5.96 0.52 -13.92
C ALA A 72 -6.72 1.46 -14.88
N PRO A 73 -7.99 1.82 -14.57
CA PRO A 73 -8.74 2.82 -15.32
C PRO A 73 -7.97 4.14 -15.45
N SER A 74 -8.18 4.86 -16.56
CA SER A 74 -7.46 6.10 -16.88
C SER A 74 -7.51 7.18 -15.79
N GLN A 75 -8.60 7.19 -15.00
CA GLN A 75 -8.77 8.12 -13.88
C GLN A 75 -7.86 7.81 -12.67
N ILE A 76 -7.23 6.62 -12.65
CA ILE A 76 -6.43 6.13 -11.52
C ILE A 76 -4.96 5.95 -11.91
N ARG A 77 -4.69 5.45 -13.11
CA ARG A 77 -3.35 4.98 -13.50
C ARG A 77 -2.27 6.05 -13.61
N GLY A 78 -2.61 7.34 -13.55
CA GLY A 78 -1.69 8.45 -13.79
C GLY A 78 -1.41 8.70 -15.28
N GLU A 79 -0.62 9.73 -15.58
CA GLU A 79 -0.32 10.17 -16.95
C GLU A 79 0.97 9.56 -17.51
N PHE A 80 1.89 9.15 -16.64
CA PHE A 80 3.21 8.68 -17.05
C PHE A 80 3.21 7.18 -17.39
N SER A 81 4.07 6.82 -18.32
CA SER A 81 4.21 5.43 -18.76
C SER A 81 5.13 4.63 -17.84
N PRO A 82 4.85 3.34 -17.62
CA PRO A 82 5.76 2.46 -16.91
C PRO A 82 6.91 2.02 -17.81
N ILE A 83 8.09 1.84 -17.21
CA ILE A 83 9.24 1.19 -17.85
C ILE A 83 9.65 -0.06 -17.09
N GLN A 84 10.20 -1.02 -17.81
CA GLN A 84 10.78 -2.24 -17.22
C GLN A 84 12.06 -1.90 -16.44
N THR A 85 12.27 -2.61 -15.35
CA THR A 85 13.48 -2.49 -14.56
C THR A 85 14.48 -3.62 -14.87
N SER A 86 15.67 -3.58 -14.26
CA SER A 86 16.63 -4.69 -14.31
C SER A 86 16.10 -5.98 -13.66
N VAL A 87 15.03 -5.91 -12.88
CA VAL A 87 14.39 -7.06 -12.24
C VAL A 87 13.12 -7.42 -13.01
N PRO A 88 13.06 -8.61 -13.64
CA PRO A 88 11.89 -9.03 -14.39
C PRO A 88 10.60 -8.96 -13.57
N GLY A 89 9.52 -8.44 -14.17
CA GLY A 89 8.23 -8.28 -13.53
C GLY A 89 8.10 -7.06 -12.62
N THR A 90 9.17 -6.28 -12.46
CA THR A 90 9.13 -5.02 -11.71
C THR A 90 9.14 -3.84 -12.67
N ILE A 91 8.16 -2.97 -12.55
CA ILE A 91 8.02 -1.76 -13.35
C ILE A 91 8.00 -0.53 -12.44
N ILE A 92 8.53 0.57 -12.95
CA ILE A 92 8.47 1.90 -12.32
C ILE A 92 8.21 2.97 -13.39
N CYS A 93 8.01 4.21 -12.96
CA CYS A 93 7.74 5.32 -13.87
C CYS A 93 8.91 5.59 -14.84
N GLU A 94 8.58 5.99 -16.08
CA GLU A 94 9.54 6.35 -17.14
C GLU A 94 10.50 7.49 -16.76
N HIS A 95 10.12 8.34 -15.81
CA HIS A 95 10.97 9.42 -15.31
C HIS A 95 12.06 8.96 -14.33
N LEU A 96 12.11 7.66 -13.99
CA LEU A 96 13.09 7.07 -13.09
C LEU A 96 14.07 6.09 -13.78
N PRO A 97 14.61 6.37 -14.99
CA PRO A 97 15.35 5.39 -15.78
C PRO A 97 16.68 4.93 -15.12
N ARG A 98 17.27 5.78 -14.28
CA ARG A 98 18.48 5.42 -13.51
C ARG A 98 18.15 4.42 -12.40
N LEU A 99 17.03 4.62 -11.71
CA LEU A 99 16.56 3.69 -10.68
C LEU A 99 16.08 2.37 -11.28
N ALA A 100 15.45 2.40 -12.46
CA ALA A 100 15.08 1.18 -13.17
C ALA A 100 16.28 0.24 -13.40
N ARG A 101 17.46 0.79 -13.73
CA ARG A 101 18.69 0.01 -13.92
C ARG A 101 19.29 -0.56 -12.64
N LEU A 102 18.96 0.04 -11.50
CA LEU A 102 19.49 -0.34 -10.18
C LEU A 102 18.49 -1.14 -9.35
N ALA A 103 17.41 -1.65 -9.96
CA ALA A 103 16.34 -2.30 -9.24
C ALA A 103 16.77 -3.56 -8.47
N ASP A 104 17.86 -4.19 -8.88
CA ASP A 104 18.50 -5.31 -8.18
C ASP A 104 19.19 -4.90 -6.86
N ARG A 105 19.32 -3.60 -6.58
CA ARG A 105 20.03 -3.06 -5.42
C ARG A 105 19.15 -2.45 -4.36
N TYR A 106 17.84 -2.39 -4.55
CA TYR A 106 16.88 -1.86 -3.59
C TYR A 106 15.61 -2.70 -3.50
N ALA A 107 14.86 -2.51 -2.45
CA ALA A 107 13.54 -3.11 -2.28
C ALA A 107 12.46 -2.02 -2.24
N ILE A 108 11.30 -2.32 -2.82
CA ILE A 108 10.12 -1.47 -2.76
C ILE A 108 9.07 -2.17 -1.92
N ILE A 109 8.65 -1.53 -0.82
CA ILE A 109 7.56 -2.03 0.02
C ILE A 109 6.27 -1.33 -0.41
N LYS A 110 5.46 -2.02 -1.22
CA LYS A 110 4.22 -1.49 -1.78
C LYS A 110 2.98 -1.69 -0.89
N SER A 111 3.12 -2.44 0.18
CA SER A 111 2.03 -2.81 1.09
C SER A 111 1.84 -1.87 2.27
N MET A 112 2.59 -0.78 2.33
CA MET A 112 2.43 0.22 3.39
C MET A 112 1.12 0.96 3.22
N SER A 113 0.31 0.98 4.28
CA SER A 113 -0.95 1.71 4.32
C SER A 113 -1.23 2.19 5.74
N HIS A 114 -1.94 3.28 5.87
CA HIS A 114 -2.37 3.84 7.15
C HIS A 114 -3.64 4.67 6.95
N GLU A 115 -4.31 5.00 8.05
CA GLU A 115 -5.55 5.78 8.06
C GLU A 115 -5.32 7.28 8.30
N ASP A 116 -4.08 7.69 8.52
CA ASP A 116 -3.73 9.08 8.78
C ASP A 116 -3.82 9.91 7.48
N LEU A 117 -4.54 11.03 7.52
CA LEU A 117 -4.84 11.87 6.36
C LEU A 117 -4.00 13.17 6.32
N ASP A 118 -3.10 13.37 7.28
CA ASP A 118 -2.23 14.55 7.32
C ASP A 118 -0.75 14.18 7.26
N HIS A 119 0.03 14.97 6.55
CA HIS A 119 1.46 14.74 6.37
C HIS A 119 2.26 14.74 7.69
N GLY A 120 1.88 15.57 8.65
CA GLY A 120 2.61 15.69 9.92
C GLY A 120 2.49 14.44 10.77
N SER A 121 1.27 14.00 11.07
CA SER A 121 1.02 12.80 11.85
C SER A 121 1.39 11.52 11.11
N ALA A 122 1.23 11.48 9.78
CA ALA A 122 1.67 10.35 8.96
C ALA A 122 3.21 10.22 8.92
N LEU A 123 3.94 11.34 8.92
CA LEU A 123 5.39 11.33 9.03
C LEU A 123 5.83 10.81 10.39
N TYR A 124 5.18 11.24 11.47
CA TYR A 124 5.43 10.71 12.81
C TYR A 124 5.26 9.19 12.84
N LEU A 125 4.15 8.67 12.29
CA LEU A 125 3.93 7.24 12.16
C LEU A 125 5.05 6.54 11.38
N SER A 126 5.47 7.12 10.26
CA SER A 126 6.54 6.56 9.41
C SER A 126 7.89 6.49 10.12
N LEU A 127 8.17 7.42 11.02
CA LEU A 127 9.44 7.52 11.75
C LEU A 127 9.46 6.73 13.06
N THR A 128 8.32 6.57 13.73
CA THR A 128 8.22 5.93 15.05
C THR A 128 7.57 4.56 15.02
N GLY A 129 6.84 4.22 13.96
CA GLY A 129 6.01 3.01 13.85
C GLY A 129 4.73 3.07 14.69
N GLN A 130 4.37 4.23 15.26
CA GLN A 130 3.17 4.40 16.09
C GLN A 130 2.38 5.62 15.66
N TYR A 131 1.06 5.52 15.78
CA TYR A 131 0.20 6.66 15.52
C TYR A 131 0.43 7.77 16.56
N HIS A 132 0.46 9.01 16.08
CA HIS A 132 0.43 10.16 16.97
C HIS A 132 -0.92 10.25 17.69
N ALA A 133 -0.93 10.76 18.94
CA ALA A 133 -2.17 10.91 19.72
C ALA A 133 -3.21 11.82 19.05
N ARG A 134 -2.78 12.69 18.14
CA ARG A 134 -3.63 13.55 17.31
C ARG A 134 -3.47 13.12 15.85
N LEU A 135 -4.37 12.25 15.42
CA LEU A 135 -4.46 11.78 14.03
C LEU A 135 -4.87 12.91 13.09
N SER A 136 -4.50 12.76 11.81
CA SER A 136 -4.90 13.63 10.71
C SER A 136 -4.72 15.12 11.03
N SER A 137 -3.57 15.46 11.59
CA SER A 137 -3.21 16.81 12.00
C SER A 137 -1.69 17.04 11.87
N ASN A 138 -1.30 18.31 11.91
CA ASN A 138 0.11 18.70 11.98
C ASN A 138 0.41 19.31 13.37
N PRO A 139 0.49 18.49 14.42
CA PRO A 139 0.73 18.98 15.77
C PRO A 139 2.17 19.48 15.91
N PRO A 140 2.41 20.52 16.72
CA PRO A 140 3.76 20.91 17.09
C PRO A 140 4.42 19.79 17.90
N PRO A 141 5.75 19.62 17.81
CA PRO A 141 6.48 18.65 18.60
C PRO A 141 6.26 18.86 20.11
N LYS A 142 6.20 17.77 20.86
CA LYS A 142 6.06 17.75 22.32
C LYS A 142 7.12 16.86 22.95
N GLU A 143 7.46 17.14 24.20
CA GLU A 143 8.37 16.32 25.01
C GLU A 143 7.89 14.88 25.21
N THR A 144 6.57 14.66 25.06
CA THR A 144 5.94 13.34 25.17
C THR A 144 5.96 12.55 23.87
N ASP A 145 6.42 13.12 22.77
CA ASP A 145 6.49 12.44 21.49
C ASP A 145 7.61 11.38 21.54
N LEU A 146 7.37 10.28 20.83
CA LEU A 146 8.36 9.21 20.78
C LEU A 146 9.61 9.67 20.01
N PRO A 147 10.79 9.31 20.49
CA PRO A 147 12.00 9.54 19.73
C PRO A 147 12.04 8.66 18.49
N PHE A 148 12.67 9.15 17.44
CA PHE A 148 12.96 8.38 16.24
C PHE A 148 14.48 8.27 16.03
N TYR A 149 14.89 7.40 15.13
CA TYR A 149 16.31 7.08 14.92
C TYR A 149 17.21 8.27 14.55
N GLY A 150 16.66 9.43 14.21
CA GLY A 150 17.43 10.66 13.96
C GLY A 150 17.53 11.59 15.18
N SER A 151 16.85 11.29 16.28
CA SER A 151 16.84 12.09 17.51
C SER A 151 17.61 11.46 18.67
N VAL A 152 18.27 10.32 18.44
CA VAL A 152 19.02 9.55 19.41
C VAL A 152 20.53 9.70 19.21
#